data_fd9bb2aaa210a1fa5a5bddc6d6cff0f0
#
_entry.id   fd9bb2aaa210a1fa5a5bddc6d6cff0f0
#
_cell.length_a   1.000
_cell.length_b   1.000
_cell.length_c   1.000
_cell.angle_alpha   90.00
_cell.angle_beta   90.00
_cell.angle_gamma   90.00
#
_symmetry.space_group_name_H-M   'P 1'
#
loop_
_entity.id
_entity.type
_entity.pdbx_description
1 polymer ?
#
loop_
_entity_poly.entity_id
_entity_poly.type
_entity_poly.pdbx_seq_one_letter_code
_entity_poly.pdbx_strand_id
1 'polypeptide(L)'
;MSEQMIDADIRVARTLPSRFYTDSEQYHRLKSLFSGWQFAAHISELETHTIQPLEHIEAICGEPMVLIQSEETLSLSNVCTHRGMRLALEPCTKKTLQCRYHGRTFNLDGTFRHMPEFEQAIDFPSHSDNLKQFPLKQWM
;
A
#
# COMPACT_ATOMS: atom_id res chain seq x y z
N MET A 1 -2.02 35.46 8.33
CA MET A 1 -1.83 34.32 9.24
C MET A 1 -0.40 34.36 9.72
N SER A 2 -0.15 34.65 11.00
CA SER A 2 1.20 34.67 11.56
C SER A 2 1.78 33.24 11.47
N GLU A 3 2.87 33.09 10.74
CA GLU A 3 3.68 31.87 10.82
C GLU A 3 4.06 31.68 12.29
N GLN A 4 3.57 30.60 12.90
CA GLN A 4 3.98 30.19 14.22
C GLN A 4 5.34 29.52 14.10
N MET A 5 6.39 30.35 14.02
CA MET A 5 7.75 29.85 14.08
C MET A 5 8.08 29.47 15.54
N ILE A 6 8.69 28.32 15.72
CA ILE A 6 9.32 27.96 16.99
C ILE A 6 10.50 28.91 17.20
N ASP A 7 10.65 29.44 18.40
CA ASP A 7 11.76 30.35 18.72
C ASP A 7 13.10 29.62 18.48
N ALA A 8 14.03 30.33 17.85
CA ALA A 8 15.36 29.77 17.57
C ALA A 8 16.19 29.61 18.85
N ASP A 9 15.90 30.38 19.88
CA ASP A 9 16.52 30.20 21.20
C ASP A 9 15.80 29.13 22.01
N ILE A 10 16.41 27.95 22.08
CA ILE A 10 15.85 26.79 22.79
C ILE A 10 15.52 27.06 24.25
N ARG A 11 16.16 28.06 24.89
CA ARG A 11 15.93 28.40 26.30
C ARG A 11 14.54 29.02 26.52
N VAL A 12 13.93 29.60 25.50
CA VAL A 12 12.62 30.24 25.54
C VAL A 12 11.63 29.62 24.58
N ALA A 13 12.08 28.69 23.75
CA ALA A 13 11.23 27.95 22.80
C ALA A 13 10.13 27.19 23.52
N ARG A 14 8.95 27.18 22.94
CA ARG A 14 7.77 26.45 23.43
C ARG A 14 7.29 25.47 22.36
N THR A 15 6.59 24.42 22.78
CA THR A 15 5.89 23.52 21.89
C THR A 15 4.82 24.28 21.09
N LEU A 16 4.43 23.71 19.97
CA LEU A 16 3.30 24.21 19.19
C LEU A 16 2.02 24.22 20.07
N PRO A 17 1.11 25.15 19.84
CA PRO A 17 -0.15 25.21 20.63
C PRO A 17 -0.98 23.95 20.39
N SER A 18 -1.77 23.56 21.39
CA SER A 18 -2.59 22.32 21.36
C SER A 18 -3.45 22.19 20.11
N ARG A 19 -4.00 23.29 19.58
CA ARG A 19 -4.78 23.28 18.33
C ARG A 19 -4.02 22.71 17.14
N PHE A 20 -2.69 22.82 17.11
CA PHE A 20 -1.89 22.24 16.04
C PHE A 20 -2.01 20.70 16.01
N TYR A 21 -2.23 20.08 17.16
CA TYR A 21 -2.33 18.63 17.30
C TYR A 21 -3.78 18.12 17.26
N THR A 22 -4.78 18.99 17.47
CA THR A 22 -6.17 18.59 17.63
C THR A 22 -7.12 19.14 16.56
N ASP A 23 -6.65 20.07 15.74
CA ASP A 23 -7.45 20.71 14.70
C ASP A 23 -7.48 19.84 13.44
N SER A 24 -8.69 19.52 12.96
CA SER A 24 -8.90 18.68 11.78
C SER A 24 -8.36 19.32 10.49
N GLU A 25 -8.42 20.64 10.36
CA GLU A 25 -7.88 21.35 9.19
C GLU A 25 -6.33 21.21 9.18
N GLN A 26 -5.68 21.37 10.33
CA GLN A 26 -4.24 21.14 10.44
C GLN A 26 -3.88 19.68 10.11
N TYR A 27 -4.67 18.72 10.58
CA TYR A 27 -4.48 17.32 10.22
C TYR A 27 -4.54 17.09 8.69
N HIS A 28 -5.55 17.64 8.01
CA HIS A 28 -5.67 17.49 6.56
C HIS A 28 -4.51 18.16 5.79
N ARG A 29 -4.04 19.32 6.27
CA ARG A 29 -2.86 19.99 5.70
C ARG A 29 -1.59 19.16 5.89
N LEU A 30 -1.38 18.61 7.09
CA LEU A 30 -0.23 17.75 7.37
C LEU A 30 -0.30 16.43 6.57
N LYS A 31 -1.49 15.83 6.45
CA LYS A 31 -1.67 14.60 5.69
C LYS A 31 -1.18 14.75 4.24
N SER A 32 -1.32 15.91 3.62
CA SER A 32 -0.82 16.15 2.26
C SER A 32 0.71 16.07 2.14
N LEU A 33 1.45 16.30 3.23
CA LEU A 33 2.91 16.15 3.26
C LEU A 33 3.35 14.68 3.18
N PHE A 34 2.47 13.75 3.55
CA PHE A 34 2.71 12.32 3.46
C PHE A 34 2.34 11.71 2.11
N SER A 35 2.03 12.54 1.08
CA SER A 35 1.76 12.07 -0.28
C SER A 35 3.00 11.63 -1.07
N GLY A 36 4.21 11.87 -0.52
CA GLY A 36 5.47 11.47 -1.11
C GLY A 36 5.86 10.02 -0.81
N TRP A 37 7.14 9.70 -0.94
CA TRP A 37 7.68 8.39 -0.60
C TRP A 37 7.47 8.04 0.87
N GLN A 38 6.98 6.83 1.11
CA GLN A 38 6.76 6.27 2.43
C GLN A 38 7.67 5.06 2.65
N PHE A 39 8.08 4.82 3.89
CA PHE A 39 8.75 3.59 4.27
C PHE A 39 7.77 2.42 4.13
N ALA A 40 8.10 1.44 3.30
CA ALA A 40 7.25 0.28 3.07
C ALA A 40 7.59 -0.86 4.03
N ALA A 41 8.84 -1.33 4.03
CA ALA A 41 9.31 -2.42 4.87
C ALA A 41 10.84 -2.46 4.89
N HIS A 42 11.42 -3.15 5.86
CA HIS A 42 12.83 -3.51 5.84
C HIS A 42 13.02 -4.76 4.97
N ILE A 43 14.12 -4.83 4.22
CA ILE A 43 14.36 -5.95 3.27
C ILE A 43 14.35 -7.31 3.96
N SER A 44 14.80 -7.40 5.22
CA SER A 44 14.79 -8.65 5.98
C SER A 44 13.39 -9.22 6.24
N GLU A 45 12.34 -8.42 6.16
CA GLU A 45 10.96 -8.90 6.28
C GLU A 45 10.53 -9.75 5.08
N LEU A 46 11.20 -9.55 3.93
CA LEU A 46 10.95 -10.30 2.70
C LEU A 46 11.83 -11.55 2.56
N GLU A 47 12.81 -11.76 3.44
CA GLU A 47 13.71 -12.93 3.39
C GLU A 47 12.99 -14.23 3.70
N THR A 48 11.92 -14.17 4.49
CA THR A 48 11.16 -15.35 4.98
C THR A 48 9.86 -15.60 4.23
N HIS A 49 9.32 -14.60 3.55
CA HIS A 49 8.02 -14.66 2.87
C HIS A 49 8.08 -14.03 1.50
N THR A 50 7.38 -14.63 0.53
CA THR A 50 7.25 -14.04 -0.81
C THR A 50 6.19 -12.95 -0.92
N ILE A 51 5.26 -12.89 0.05
CA ILE A 51 4.10 -12.00 0.07
C ILE A 51 4.03 -11.32 1.44
N GLN A 52 4.15 -9.99 1.47
CA GLN A 52 4.15 -9.17 2.68
C GLN A 52 3.10 -8.06 2.58
N PRO A 53 1.95 -8.15 3.26
CA PRO A 53 0.97 -7.05 3.34
C PRO A 53 1.55 -5.83 4.07
N LEU A 54 1.14 -4.63 3.64
CA LEU A 54 1.59 -3.34 4.19
C LEU A 54 0.42 -2.62 4.88
N GLU A 55 0.07 -3.06 6.09
CA GLU A 55 -1.08 -2.48 6.83
C GLU A 55 -0.92 -1.00 7.16
N HIS A 56 0.30 -0.57 7.54
CA HIS A 56 0.58 0.82 7.88
C HIS A 56 0.45 1.77 6.68
N ILE A 57 0.74 1.30 5.46
CA ILE A 57 0.61 2.11 4.24
C ILE A 57 -0.86 2.40 3.94
N GLU A 58 -1.76 1.45 4.18
CA GLU A 58 -3.20 1.67 4.03
C GLU A 58 -3.70 2.82 4.90
N ALA A 59 -3.25 2.91 6.15
CA ALA A 59 -3.62 4.00 7.05
C ALA A 59 -3.18 5.38 6.53
N ILE A 60 -2.08 5.44 5.78
CA ILE A 60 -1.53 6.68 5.21
C ILE A 60 -2.18 7.01 3.87
N CYS A 61 -2.20 6.06 2.95
CA CYS A 61 -2.58 6.26 1.54
C CYS A 61 -4.05 5.90 1.25
N GLY A 62 -4.73 5.16 2.15
CA GLY A 62 -6.08 4.66 1.94
C GLY A 62 -6.18 3.50 0.94
N GLU A 63 -5.05 2.93 0.52
CA GLU A 63 -4.97 1.82 -0.44
C GLU A 63 -4.24 0.64 0.21
N PRO A 64 -4.88 -0.53 0.32
CA PRO A 64 -4.21 -1.74 0.76
C PRO A 64 -3.14 -2.17 -0.24
N MET A 65 -1.91 -2.31 0.22
CA MET A 65 -0.78 -2.71 -0.62
C MET A 65 -0.13 -4.00 -0.12
N VAL A 66 0.57 -4.67 -1.00
CA VAL A 66 1.36 -5.87 -0.71
C VAL A 66 2.71 -5.79 -1.42
N LEU A 67 3.79 -6.15 -0.73
CA LEU A 67 5.08 -6.41 -1.35
C LEU A 67 5.16 -7.85 -1.80
N ILE A 68 5.71 -8.04 -2.98
CA ILE A 68 5.98 -9.36 -3.55
C ILE A 68 7.48 -9.50 -3.76
N GLN A 69 8.07 -10.51 -3.12
CA GLN A 69 9.46 -10.89 -3.33
C GLN A 69 9.53 -11.92 -4.46
N SER A 70 10.12 -11.51 -5.58
CA SER A 70 10.43 -12.35 -6.73
C SER A 70 11.87 -12.05 -7.21
N GLU A 71 12.17 -12.10 -8.49
CA GLU A 71 13.46 -11.63 -9.03
C GLU A 71 13.68 -10.15 -8.73
N GLU A 72 12.63 -9.34 -8.83
CA GLU A 72 12.57 -7.97 -8.36
C GLU A 72 11.44 -7.84 -7.34
N THR A 73 11.66 -7.02 -6.31
CA THR A 73 10.59 -6.71 -5.34
C THR A 73 9.57 -5.79 -5.99
N LEU A 74 8.30 -6.17 -5.95
CA LEU A 74 7.18 -5.39 -6.50
C LEU A 74 6.25 -4.91 -5.39
N SER A 75 5.61 -3.77 -5.60
CA SER A 75 4.51 -3.28 -4.78
C SER A 75 3.21 -3.29 -5.59
N LEU A 76 2.24 -4.07 -5.13
CA LEU A 76 0.97 -4.27 -5.82
C LEU A 76 -0.20 -3.87 -4.93
N SER A 77 -1.35 -3.55 -5.56
CA SER A 77 -2.61 -3.47 -4.83
C SER A 77 -2.97 -4.83 -4.22
N ASN A 78 -3.31 -4.83 -2.94
CA ASN A 78 -3.75 -6.01 -2.20
C ASN A 78 -5.27 -6.22 -2.31
N VAL A 79 -5.88 -5.64 -3.36
CA VAL A 79 -7.33 -5.63 -3.58
C VAL A 79 -7.67 -6.39 -4.85
N CYS A 80 -8.53 -7.39 -4.72
CA CYS A 80 -9.02 -8.17 -5.86
C CYS A 80 -9.81 -7.31 -6.83
N THR A 81 -9.43 -7.30 -8.11
CA THR A 81 -10.07 -6.52 -9.18
C THR A 81 -11.49 -6.97 -9.53
N HIS A 82 -12.02 -8.04 -8.90
CA HIS A 82 -13.39 -8.47 -9.09
C HIS A 82 -14.38 -7.71 -8.19
N ARG A 83 -14.25 -7.84 -6.85
CA ARG A 83 -15.18 -7.23 -5.88
C ARG A 83 -14.47 -6.67 -4.65
N GLY A 84 -13.24 -6.22 -4.78
CA GLY A 84 -12.54 -5.48 -3.74
C GLY A 84 -12.11 -6.29 -2.51
N MET A 85 -12.15 -7.64 -2.56
CA MET A 85 -11.69 -8.47 -1.45
C MET A 85 -10.17 -8.36 -1.28
N ARG A 86 -9.68 -8.25 -0.05
CA ARG A 86 -8.26 -8.28 0.24
C ARG A 86 -7.67 -9.66 -0.07
N LEU A 87 -6.52 -9.70 -0.77
CA LEU A 87 -5.90 -10.93 -1.26
C LEU A 87 -5.03 -11.60 -0.20
N ALA A 88 -4.14 -10.86 0.44
CA ALA A 88 -3.27 -11.33 1.50
C ALA A 88 -3.59 -10.58 2.81
N LEU A 89 -3.81 -11.32 3.90
CA LEU A 89 -4.10 -10.77 5.23
C LEU A 89 -2.88 -10.82 6.15
N GLU A 90 -1.94 -11.71 5.86
CA GLU A 90 -0.75 -11.97 6.66
C GLU A 90 0.43 -12.35 5.76
N PRO A 91 1.67 -12.20 6.21
CA PRO A 91 2.85 -12.65 5.47
C PRO A 91 2.75 -14.13 5.14
N CYS A 92 3.09 -14.49 3.90
CA CYS A 92 3.06 -15.89 3.47
C CYS A 92 3.95 -16.14 2.25
N THR A 93 4.25 -17.42 2.01
CA THR A 93 4.99 -17.88 0.83
C THR A 93 4.07 -18.65 -0.09
N LYS A 94 3.76 -18.06 -1.25
CA LYS A 94 2.90 -18.66 -2.28
C LYS A 94 3.42 -18.32 -3.67
N LYS A 95 3.00 -19.11 -4.65
CA LYS A 95 3.33 -18.89 -6.08
C LYS A 95 2.33 -18.02 -6.83
N THR A 96 1.20 -17.69 -6.20
CA THR A 96 0.12 -16.88 -6.77
C THR A 96 -0.64 -16.16 -5.67
N LEU A 97 -1.30 -15.07 -6.01
CA LEU A 97 -2.29 -14.41 -5.16
C LEU A 97 -3.68 -14.92 -5.57
N GLN A 98 -4.38 -15.59 -4.66
CA GLN A 98 -5.73 -16.09 -4.91
C GLN A 98 -6.75 -15.43 -3.99
N CYS A 99 -7.78 -14.85 -4.58
CA CYS A 99 -8.91 -14.30 -3.85
C CYS A 99 -9.73 -15.41 -3.20
N ARG A 100 -9.96 -15.30 -1.89
CA ARG A 100 -10.73 -16.29 -1.11
C ARG A 100 -12.23 -16.23 -1.40
N TYR A 101 -12.71 -15.16 -2.06
CA TYR A 101 -14.13 -14.96 -2.30
C TYR A 101 -14.64 -15.80 -3.49
N HIS A 102 -14.05 -15.63 -4.69
CA HIS A 102 -14.48 -16.33 -5.89
C HIS A 102 -13.34 -17.03 -6.66
N GLY A 103 -12.20 -17.21 -6.01
CA GLY A 103 -11.09 -17.96 -6.62
C GLY A 103 -10.29 -17.21 -7.69
N ARG A 104 -10.57 -15.89 -7.93
CA ARG A 104 -9.77 -15.10 -8.88
C ARG A 104 -8.31 -15.16 -8.47
N THR A 105 -7.45 -15.50 -9.43
CA THR A 105 -6.03 -15.76 -9.20
C THR A 105 -5.17 -14.84 -10.05
N PHE A 106 -4.08 -14.34 -9.44
CA PHE A 106 -3.09 -13.50 -10.07
C PHE A 106 -1.71 -14.13 -9.95
N ASN A 107 -0.85 -13.89 -10.93
CA ASN A 107 0.57 -14.16 -10.83
C ASN A 107 1.22 -13.20 -9.81
N LEU A 108 2.45 -13.50 -9.41
CA LEU A 108 3.18 -12.64 -8.45
C LEU A 108 3.62 -11.29 -9.05
N ASP A 109 3.61 -11.15 -10.36
CA ASP A 109 3.79 -9.88 -11.06
C ASP A 109 2.52 -9.01 -11.12
N GLY A 110 1.41 -9.49 -10.56
CA GLY A 110 0.11 -8.83 -10.54
C GLY A 110 -0.75 -9.08 -11.78
N THR A 111 -0.27 -9.80 -12.79
CA THR A 111 -1.08 -10.12 -13.97
C THR A 111 -2.20 -11.10 -13.61
N PHE A 112 -3.35 -10.91 -14.24
CA PHE A 112 -4.46 -11.83 -14.13
C PHE A 112 -4.04 -13.23 -14.65
N ARG A 113 -4.44 -14.27 -13.92
CA ARG A 113 -4.14 -15.66 -14.29
C ARG A 113 -5.37 -16.49 -14.59
N HIS A 114 -6.35 -16.47 -13.70
CA HIS A 114 -7.54 -17.32 -13.82
C HIS A 114 -8.71 -16.78 -12.99
N MET A 115 -9.91 -17.02 -13.49
CA MET A 115 -11.17 -16.78 -12.78
C MET A 115 -12.14 -17.92 -13.11
N PRO A 116 -12.61 -18.70 -12.11
CA PRO A 116 -13.60 -19.75 -12.36
C PRO A 116 -14.88 -19.18 -12.96
N GLU A 117 -15.50 -19.95 -13.86
CA GLU A 117 -16.81 -19.64 -14.46
C GLU A 117 -16.85 -18.37 -15.33
N PHE A 118 -15.69 -17.90 -15.80
CA PHE A 118 -15.57 -16.70 -16.64
C PHE A 118 -15.13 -17.02 -18.07
N GLU A 119 -15.16 -18.28 -18.48
CA GLU A 119 -14.68 -18.73 -19.79
C GLU A 119 -15.50 -18.16 -20.97
N GLN A 120 -16.76 -17.76 -20.71
CA GLN A 120 -17.65 -17.20 -21.73
C GLN A 120 -17.78 -15.67 -21.63
N ALA A 121 -17.04 -15.01 -20.72
CA ALA A 121 -17.09 -13.56 -20.56
C ALA A 121 -16.46 -12.87 -21.79
N ILE A 122 -17.17 -11.89 -22.35
CA ILE A 122 -16.71 -11.11 -23.51
C ILE A 122 -15.70 -10.05 -23.02
N ASP A 123 -14.65 -9.82 -23.82
CA ASP A 123 -13.57 -8.87 -23.53
C ASP A 123 -12.85 -9.13 -22.19
N PHE A 124 -12.79 -10.38 -21.78
CA PHE A 124 -12.14 -10.81 -20.55
C PHE A 124 -11.09 -11.92 -20.84
N PRO A 125 -9.89 -11.89 -20.19
CA PRO A 125 -9.40 -10.82 -19.34
C PRO A 125 -8.88 -9.61 -20.14
N SER A 126 -8.91 -8.43 -19.53
CA SER A 126 -8.34 -7.20 -20.04
C SER A 126 -7.21 -6.70 -19.14
N HIS A 127 -6.51 -5.65 -19.54
CA HIS A 127 -5.47 -5.04 -18.71
C HIS A 127 -6.01 -4.53 -17.35
N SER A 128 -7.28 -4.11 -17.30
CA SER A 128 -7.93 -3.67 -16.06
C SER A 128 -8.20 -4.79 -15.06
N ASP A 129 -8.06 -6.05 -15.48
CA ASP A 129 -8.18 -7.20 -14.60
C ASP A 129 -6.90 -7.51 -13.82
N ASN A 130 -5.76 -6.91 -14.20
CA ASN A 130 -4.51 -7.00 -13.48
C ASN A 130 -4.56 -6.18 -12.18
N LEU A 131 -3.71 -6.55 -11.21
CA LEU A 131 -3.48 -5.74 -10.03
C LEU A 131 -2.72 -4.46 -10.39
N LYS A 132 -3.11 -3.35 -9.79
CA LYS A 132 -2.38 -2.10 -9.93
C LYS A 132 -1.00 -2.24 -9.29
N GLN A 133 0.03 -1.81 -10.00
CA GLN A 133 1.39 -1.73 -9.50
C GLN A 133 1.67 -0.30 -9.01
N PHE A 134 2.39 -0.20 -7.88
CA PHE A 134 2.84 1.06 -7.30
C PHE A 134 4.34 1.20 -7.43
N PRO A 135 4.84 2.44 -7.55
CA PRO A 135 6.27 2.69 -7.54
C PRO A 135 6.92 2.17 -6.25
N LEU A 136 8.00 1.44 -6.39
CA LEU A 136 8.83 0.97 -5.29
C LEU A 136 10.26 1.39 -5.53
N LYS A 137 10.98 1.76 -4.47
CA LYS A 137 12.38 2.11 -4.55
C LYS A 137 13.10 1.52 -3.35
N GLN A 138 14.18 0.80 -3.62
CA GLN A 138 15.07 0.32 -2.59
C GLN A 138 16.06 1.43 -2.22
N TRP A 139 16.24 1.62 -0.93
CA TRP A 139 17.24 2.52 -0.37
C TRP A 139 18.32 1.68 0.31
N MET A 140 19.58 1.91 -0.09
CA MET A 140 20.75 1.29 0.54
C MET A 140 21.43 2.30 1.46
#